data_3d7b7300f0e9fc56ecafb92fa897aaf6
#
_entry.id   3d7b7300f0e9fc56ecafb92fa897aaf6
#
_cell.length_a   1.000
_cell.length_b   1.000
_cell.length_c   1.000
_cell.angle_alpha   90.00
_cell.angle_beta   90.00
_cell.angle_gamma   90.00
#
_symmetry.space_group_name_H-M   'P 1'
#
loop_
_entity.id
_entity.type
_entity.pdbx_description
1 polymer ?
#
loop_
_entity_poly.entity_id
_entity_poly.type
_entity_poly.pdbx_seq_one_letter_code
_entity_poly.pdbx_strand_id
1 'polypeptide(L)'
;MEELENNPRVSREEMFKFIFEDLNTAETLLANYTPATKNLPSLAVIYGLKARAYLWLGGFTESYAEVPTGDAAYRLAAEYARKAIDASGCTIMTESQWLAPKTGFNTVNSSWMWAMIQTTDTVLNNLLSWSAHMATEAIWGYGYGAQPGISVFSYNRISSGDFRKKSFVGADRSFDAIAPYTTLTEEEFATIAPYASFKFHAANGEKRNYSTGNVTSIPMM
;
A
#
# COMPACT_ATOMS: atom_id res chain seq x y z
N MET A 1 -13.00 30.55 14.14
CA MET A 1 -12.21 30.15 12.95
C MET A 1 -12.54 31.24 11.93
N GLU A 2 -11.59 32.14 11.66
CA GLU A 2 -11.78 33.10 10.58
C GLU A 2 -11.79 32.32 9.27
N GLU A 3 -12.86 32.43 8.49
CA GLU A 3 -12.87 31.93 7.12
C GLU A 3 -11.78 32.66 6.36
N LEU A 4 -10.84 31.91 5.79
CA LEU A 4 -9.88 32.47 4.84
C LEU A 4 -10.66 32.86 3.58
N GLU A 5 -11.07 34.12 3.50
CA GLU A 5 -11.88 34.67 2.42
C GLU A 5 -11.20 34.58 1.04
N ASN A 6 -9.93 34.18 0.97
CA ASN A 6 -9.19 34.08 -0.27
C ASN A 6 -8.18 32.92 -0.21
N ASN A 7 -8.53 31.79 -0.84
CA ASN A 7 -7.63 30.67 -1.03
C ASN A 7 -7.39 30.46 -2.54
N PRO A 8 -6.57 31.30 -3.18
CA PRO A 8 -6.31 31.25 -4.61
C PRO A 8 -5.63 29.93 -4.97
N ARG A 9 -5.96 29.38 -6.12
CA ARG A 9 -5.23 28.25 -6.69
C ARG A 9 -3.83 28.73 -7.12
N VAL A 10 -2.82 28.00 -6.70
CA VAL A 10 -1.44 28.19 -7.19
C VAL A 10 -1.22 27.38 -8.46
N SER A 11 -0.21 27.74 -9.24
CA SER A 11 0.22 26.96 -10.41
C SER A 11 0.78 25.59 -9.97
N ARG A 12 0.81 24.63 -10.91
CA ARG A 12 1.45 23.33 -10.62
C ARG A 12 2.94 23.50 -10.34
N GLU A 13 3.62 24.40 -11.05
CA GLU A 13 5.04 24.67 -10.85
C GLU A 13 5.31 25.17 -9.43
N GLU A 14 4.57 26.17 -8.95
CA GLU A 14 4.67 26.69 -7.58
C GLU A 14 4.40 25.61 -6.54
N MET A 15 3.39 24.75 -6.77
CA MET A 15 3.10 23.66 -5.86
C MET A 15 4.24 22.65 -5.77
N PHE A 16 4.83 22.24 -6.92
CA PHE A 16 5.98 21.33 -6.91
C PHE A 16 7.22 21.96 -6.33
N LYS A 17 7.46 23.25 -6.55
CA LYS A 17 8.54 24.00 -5.89
C LYS A 17 8.39 23.91 -4.38
N PHE A 18 7.23 24.21 -3.84
CA PHE A 18 6.92 24.11 -2.41
C PHE A 18 7.14 22.68 -1.88
N ILE A 19 6.63 21.65 -2.59
CA ILE A 19 6.85 20.25 -2.22
C ILE A 19 8.35 19.91 -2.14
N PHE A 20 9.16 20.38 -3.11
CA PHE A 20 10.59 20.09 -3.08
C PHE A 20 11.34 20.88 -2.03
N GLU A 21 10.93 22.09 -1.69
CA GLU A 21 11.49 22.87 -0.57
C GLU A 21 11.29 22.10 0.75
N ASP A 22 10.06 21.59 1.00
CA ASP A 22 9.77 20.78 2.16
C ASP A 22 10.56 19.47 2.18
N LEU A 23 10.61 18.74 1.06
CA LEU A 23 11.36 17.49 0.96
C LEU A 23 12.88 17.69 1.08
N ASN A 24 13.43 18.81 0.62
CA ASN A 24 14.85 19.16 0.79
C ASN A 24 15.17 19.47 2.26
N THR A 25 14.27 20.18 2.93
CA THR A 25 14.37 20.45 4.37
C THR A 25 14.31 19.16 5.16
N ALA A 26 13.35 18.28 4.85
CA ALA A 26 13.21 16.98 5.49
C ALA A 26 14.42 16.08 5.24
N GLU A 27 15.01 16.07 4.03
CA GLU A 27 16.24 15.33 3.71
C GLU A 27 17.38 15.75 4.64
N THR A 28 17.55 17.04 4.86
CA THR A 28 18.59 17.58 5.73
C THR A 28 18.36 17.20 7.19
N LEU A 29 17.12 17.35 7.69
CA LEU A 29 16.76 17.06 9.07
C LEU A 29 16.84 15.58 9.41
N LEU A 30 16.51 14.70 8.45
CA LEU A 30 16.49 13.24 8.66
C LEU A 30 17.80 12.53 8.27
N ALA A 31 18.85 13.26 7.87
CA ALA A 31 20.10 12.68 7.39
C ALA A 31 20.73 11.66 8.35
N ASN A 32 20.62 11.89 9.67
CA ASN A 32 21.15 11.03 10.71
C ASN A 32 20.06 10.44 11.62
N TYR A 33 18.80 10.49 11.19
CA TYR A 33 17.68 10.02 11.97
C TYR A 33 17.32 8.57 11.63
N THR A 34 17.20 7.73 12.65
CA THR A 34 16.68 6.37 12.51
C THR A 34 15.33 6.28 13.20
N PRO A 35 14.23 6.06 12.47
CA PRO A 35 12.91 5.98 13.08
C PRO A 35 12.78 4.72 13.95
N ALA A 36 12.13 4.85 15.10
CA ALA A 36 11.86 3.72 16.00
C ALA A 36 10.85 2.72 15.42
N THR A 37 9.96 3.20 14.57
CA THR A 37 8.87 2.39 13.98
C THR A 37 8.61 2.83 12.53
N LYS A 38 7.98 1.96 11.75
CA LYS A 38 7.69 2.22 10.32
C LYS A 38 6.55 3.22 10.07
N ASN A 39 5.86 3.71 11.08
CA ASN A 39 4.90 4.81 10.93
C ASN A 39 5.57 6.21 10.94
N LEU A 40 6.85 6.27 11.28
CA LEU A 40 7.64 7.50 11.20
C LEU A 40 8.47 7.50 9.91
N PRO A 41 8.54 8.64 9.21
CA PRO A 41 9.33 8.73 7.99
C PRO A 41 10.84 8.64 8.29
N SER A 42 11.57 7.98 7.38
CA SER A 42 13.04 7.94 7.37
C SER A 42 13.59 8.73 6.20
N LEU A 43 14.90 8.90 6.13
CA LEU A 43 15.56 9.49 4.96
C LEU A 43 15.23 8.72 3.67
N ALA A 44 15.14 7.39 3.73
CA ALA A 44 14.75 6.57 2.59
C ALA A 44 13.32 6.90 2.10
N VAL A 45 12.40 7.19 3.03
CA VAL A 45 11.03 7.63 2.68
C VAL A 45 11.06 8.97 1.95
N ILE A 46 11.88 9.92 2.41
CA ILE A 46 12.02 11.22 1.72
C ILE A 46 12.54 11.04 0.29
N TYR A 47 13.54 10.18 0.10
CA TYR A 47 14.00 9.84 -1.25
C TYR A 47 12.89 9.21 -2.11
N GLY A 48 12.11 8.29 -1.54
CA GLY A 48 10.98 7.69 -2.24
C GLY A 48 9.89 8.70 -2.62
N LEU A 49 9.59 9.66 -1.74
CA LEU A 49 8.64 10.75 -2.03
C LEU A 49 9.16 11.67 -3.14
N LYS A 50 10.47 12.03 -3.12
CA LYS A 50 11.10 12.78 -4.21
C LYS A 50 11.03 12.00 -5.53
N ALA A 51 11.34 10.70 -5.51
CA ALA A 51 11.24 9.86 -6.70
C ALA A 51 9.83 9.88 -7.30
N ARG A 52 8.79 9.78 -6.46
CA ARG A 52 7.39 9.85 -6.92
C ARG A 52 7.02 11.22 -7.47
N ALA A 53 7.46 12.30 -6.83
CA ALA A 53 7.21 13.67 -7.30
C ALA A 53 7.87 13.90 -8.67
N TYR A 54 9.13 13.50 -8.84
CA TYR A 54 9.81 13.60 -10.15
C TYR A 54 9.21 12.68 -11.21
N LEU A 55 8.76 11.47 -10.85
CA LEU A 55 8.08 10.57 -11.78
C LEU A 55 6.79 11.21 -12.31
N TRP A 56 6.06 11.91 -11.45
CA TRP A 56 4.85 12.63 -11.84
C TRP A 56 5.18 13.78 -12.81
N LEU A 57 6.21 14.58 -12.49
CA LEU A 57 6.69 15.67 -13.35
C LEU A 57 7.22 15.19 -14.71
N GLY A 58 7.76 13.97 -14.75
CA GLY A 58 8.19 13.35 -16.01
C GLY A 58 7.08 13.15 -17.03
N GLY A 59 5.83 12.99 -16.57
CA GLY A 59 4.66 12.89 -17.44
C GLY A 59 4.14 14.22 -17.99
N PHE A 60 4.69 15.35 -17.55
CA PHE A 60 4.26 16.66 -18.06
C PHE A 60 5.00 17.06 -19.34
N THR A 61 4.25 17.56 -20.31
CA THR A 61 4.77 18.09 -21.58
C THR A 61 5.14 19.58 -21.47
N GLU A 62 4.64 20.26 -20.44
CA GLU A 62 4.91 21.66 -20.16
C GLU A 62 6.32 21.80 -19.60
N SER A 63 7.06 22.81 -20.04
CA SER A 63 8.36 23.16 -19.46
C SER A 63 8.16 24.18 -18.35
N TYR A 64 8.74 23.88 -17.18
CA TYR A 64 8.75 24.79 -16.03
C TYR A 64 10.14 25.43 -15.88
N ALA A 65 10.18 26.61 -15.30
CA ALA A 65 11.44 27.34 -15.12
C ALA A 65 12.23 26.84 -13.90
N GLU A 66 11.54 26.45 -12.82
CA GLU A 66 12.15 26.18 -11.52
C GLU A 66 12.15 24.70 -11.13
N VAL A 67 11.35 23.88 -11.80
CA VAL A 67 11.33 22.42 -11.56
C VAL A 67 11.46 21.64 -12.87
N PRO A 68 12.25 20.57 -12.90
CA PRO A 68 12.44 19.78 -14.11
C PRO A 68 11.17 19.01 -14.48
N THR A 69 10.90 18.89 -15.79
CA THR A 69 9.81 18.09 -16.37
C THR A 69 10.37 17.13 -17.43
N GLY A 70 9.52 16.24 -17.96
CA GLY A 70 9.89 15.31 -19.02
C GLY A 70 11.08 14.41 -18.65
N ASP A 71 11.98 14.18 -19.60
CA ASP A 71 13.14 13.29 -19.44
C ASP A 71 14.07 13.67 -18.28
N ALA A 72 14.24 14.95 -18.00
CA ALA A 72 15.06 15.39 -16.88
C ALA A 72 14.46 14.95 -15.53
N ALA A 73 13.15 15.08 -15.39
CA ALA A 73 12.44 14.62 -14.21
C ALA A 73 12.46 13.07 -14.09
N TYR A 74 12.31 12.32 -15.18
CA TYR A 74 12.43 10.86 -15.16
C TYR A 74 13.80 10.37 -14.69
N ARG A 75 14.88 11.05 -15.09
CA ARG A 75 16.23 10.71 -14.62
C ARG A 75 16.38 10.94 -13.12
N LEU A 76 15.88 12.06 -12.61
CA LEU A 76 15.86 12.35 -11.17
C LEU A 76 14.98 11.35 -10.40
N ALA A 77 13.83 10.97 -10.97
CA ALA A 77 12.99 9.93 -10.37
C ALA A 77 13.75 8.61 -10.20
N ALA A 78 14.48 8.17 -11.22
CA ALA A 78 15.29 6.95 -11.17
C ALA A 78 16.44 7.07 -10.15
N GLU A 79 17.13 8.23 -10.10
CA GLU A 79 18.19 8.49 -9.13
C GLU A 79 17.68 8.43 -7.69
N TYR A 80 16.60 9.14 -7.37
CA TYR A 80 16.03 9.15 -6.03
C TYR A 80 15.39 7.81 -5.65
N ALA A 81 14.83 7.07 -6.60
CA ALA A 81 14.36 5.70 -6.35
C ALA A 81 15.53 4.78 -5.96
N ARG A 82 16.68 4.90 -6.61
CA ARG A 82 17.91 4.15 -6.25
C ARG A 82 18.38 4.55 -4.84
N LYS A 83 18.48 5.83 -4.55
CA LYS A 83 18.83 6.31 -3.19
C LYS A 83 17.86 5.76 -2.12
N ALA A 84 16.57 5.72 -2.42
CA ALA A 84 15.57 5.18 -1.51
C ALA A 84 15.79 3.68 -1.24
N ILE A 85 16.02 2.88 -2.28
CA ILE A 85 16.31 1.44 -2.17
C ILE A 85 17.56 1.22 -1.32
N ASP A 86 18.66 1.91 -1.66
CA ASP A 86 19.96 1.71 -1.01
C ASP A 86 19.94 2.13 0.48
N ALA A 87 19.20 3.18 0.81
CA ALA A 87 19.07 3.68 2.19
C ALA A 87 18.03 2.94 3.04
N SER A 88 17.09 2.21 2.43
CA SER A 88 15.95 1.64 3.15
C SER A 88 16.27 0.40 3.98
N GLY A 89 17.24 -0.40 3.54
CA GLY A 89 17.48 -1.74 4.07
C GLY A 89 16.30 -2.71 3.85
N CYS A 90 15.32 -2.33 3.05
CA CYS A 90 14.13 -3.15 2.78
C CYS A 90 14.47 -4.34 1.87
N THR A 91 13.73 -5.42 2.03
CA THR A 91 13.84 -6.63 1.20
C THR A 91 12.50 -6.94 0.55
N ILE A 92 12.52 -7.56 -0.63
CA ILE A 92 11.30 -7.99 -1.31
C ILE A 92 10.70 -9.18 -0.56
N MET A 93 9.38 -9.21 -0.37
CA MET A 93 8.67 -10.36 0.20
C MET A 93 8.84 -11.59 -0.68
N THR A 94 9.11 -12.72 -0.04
CA THR A 94 9.04 -14.03 -0.69
C THR A 94 7.59 -14.44 -0.95
N GLU A 95 7.39 -15.43 -1.82
CA GLU A 95 6.08 -16.02 -2.08
C GLU A 95 5.40 -16.50 -0.78
N SER A 96 6.13 -17.20 0.08
CA SER A 96 5.60 -17.71 1.34
C SER A 96 5.20 -16.61 2.33
N GLN A 97 5.92 -15.50 2.34
CA GLN A 97 5.57 -14.34 3.16
C GLN A 97 4.33 -13.62 2.63
N TRP A 98 4.24 -13.44 1.31
CA TRP A 98 3.11 -12.79 0.66
C TRP A 98 1.80 -13.58 0.81
N LEU A 99 1.86 -14.90 0.68
CA LEU A 99 0.71 -15.81 0.70
C LEU A 99 0.39 -16.36 2.10
N ALA A 100 1.06 -15.90 3.15
CA ALA A 100 0.83 -16.37 4.51
C ALA A 100 -0.60 -16.05 5.00
N PRO A 101 -1.42 -17.07 5.37
CA PRO A 101 -2.87 -16.89 5.52
C PRO A 101 -3.32 -16.08 6.75
N LYS A 102 -2.41 -15.75 7.67
CA LYS A 102 -2.72 -14.95 8.87
C LYS A 102 -2.02 -13.60 8.90
N THR A 103 -0.93 -13.48 8.19
CA THR A 103 -0.07 -12.30 8.22
C THR A 103 -0.01 -11.63 6.85
N GLY A 104 0.23 -12.39 5.81
CA GLY A 104 0.20 -11.95 4.42
C GLY A 104 0.82 -10.58 4.18
N PHE A 105 0.23 -9.87 3.24
CA PHE A 105 0.68 -8.54 2.84
C PHE A 105 0.43 -7.44 3.91
N ASN A 106 -0.60 -7.57 4.73
CA ASN A 106 -1.06 -6.52 5.65
C ASN A 106 -0.52 -6.61 7.08
N THR A 107 0.57 -7.34 7.26
CA THR A 107 1.35 -7.35 8.51
C THR A 107 2.70 -6.66 8.28
N VAL A 108 3.12 -5.83 9.25
CA VAL A 108 4.41 -5.13 9.18
C VAL A 108 5.54 -6.11 8.93
N ASN A 109 6.31 -5.87 7.87
CA ASN A 109 7.40 -6.74 7.45
C ASN A 109 8.59 -5.95 6.87
N SER A 110 9.64 -6.66 6.48
CA SER A 110 10.88 -6.07 5.98
C SER A 110 10.75 -5.38 4.61
N SER A 111 9.69 -5.63 3.86
CA SER A 111 9.49 -5.00 2.54
C SER A 111 8.89 -3.59 2.63
N TRP A 112 8.38 -3.21 3.78
CA TRP A 112 7.75 -1.91 3.97
C TRP A 112 8.77 -0.86 4.41
N MET A 113 8.82 0.24 3.70
CA MET A 113 9.66 1.39 4.05
C MET A 113 8.94 2.34 4.99
N TRP A 114 7.63 2.51 4.78
CA TRP A 114 6.74 3.37 5.56
C TRP A 114 5.35 2.76 5.59
N ALA A 115 4.66 2.85 6.73
CA ALA A 115 3.37 2.18 6.90
C ALA A 115 2.42 2.95 7.80
N MET A 116 1.12 2.83 7.53
CA MET A 116 0.08 3.14 8.50
C MET A 116 -0.07 1.92 9.40
N ILE A 117 0.52 1.99 10.59
CA ILE A 117 0.45 0.93 11.59
C ILE A 117 -0.82 1.13 12.41
N GLN A 118 -1.67 0.10 12.43
CA GLN A 118 -2.88 0.08 13.23
C GLN A 118 -2.69 -0.81 14.47
N THR A 119 -3.30 -0.40 15.57
CA THR A 119 -3.33 -1.12 16.84
C THR A 119 -4.77 -1.19 17.34
N THR A 120 -5.04 -2.02 18.36
CA THR A 120 -6.36 -2.09 19.00
C THR A 120 -6.82 -0.75 19.55
N ASP A 121 -5.88 0.13 19.93
CA ASP A 121 -6.19 1.47 20.45
C ASP A 121 -6.59 2.46 19.34
N THR A 122 -6.17 2.21 18.10
CA THR A 122 -6.45 3.10 16.96
C THR A 122 -7.63 2.62 16.11
N VAL A 123 -8.01 1.35 16.21
CA VAL A 123 -9.13 0.76 15.47
C VAL A 123 -10.29 0.47 16.41
N LEU A 124 -11.26 1.38 16.45
CA LEU A 124 -12.39 1.29 17.38
C LEU A 124 -13.50 0.34 16.93
N ASN A 125 -13.63 0.11 15.63
CA ASN A 125 -14.61 -0.80 15.04
C ASN A 125 -14.24 -1.16 13.59
N ASN A 126 -14.95 -2.13 13.01
CA ASN A 126 -14.73 -2.61 11.64
C ASN A 126 -14.94 -1.55 10.54
N LEU A 127 -15.58 -0.44 10.83
CA LEU A 127 -15.83 0.63 9.85
C LEU A 127 -14.62 1.58 9.69
N LEU A 128 -13.68 1.54 10.62
CA LEU A 128 -12.51 2.43 10.65
C LEU A 128 -11.26 1.86 9.97
N SER A 129 -11.23 0.55 9.72
CA SER A 129 -10.09 -0.10 9.06
C SER A 129 -10.37 -0.37 7.59
N TRP A 130 -9.79 0.45 6.72
CA TRP A 130 -9.94 0.25 5.27
C TRP A 130 -9.37 -1.10 4.82
N SER A 131 -8.21 -1.50 5.29
CA SER A 131 -7.58 -2.78 4.91
C SER A 131 -8.38 -3.99 5.37
N ALA A 132 -9.05 -3.90 6.53
CA ALA A 132 -9.94 -4.96 7.00
C ALA A 132 -11.22 -5.05 6.14
N HIS A 133 -11.72 -3.94 5.62
CA HIS A 133 -12.83 -3.96 4.66
C HIS A 133 -12.43 -4.62 3.33
N MET A 134 -11.16 -4.64 3.00
CA MET A 134 -10.62 -5.31 1.81
C MET A 134 -10.32 -6.80 2.06
N ALA A 135 -10.45 -7.29 3.30
CA ALA A 135 -10.20 -8.69 3.64
C ALA A 135 -11.44 -9.53 3.31
N THR A 136 -11.42 -10.20 2.16
CA THR A 136 -12.52 -11.06 1.70
C THR A 136 -12.88 -12.17 2.72
N GLU A 137 -11.92 -12.66 3.47
CA GLU A 137 -12.13 -13.69 4.49
C GLU A 137 -12.70 -13.18 5.82
N ALA A 138 -12.79 -11.86 6.01
CA ALA A 138 -13.38 -11.32 7.24
C ALA A 138 -14.90 -11.53 7.25
N ILE A 139 -15.39 -12.38 8.16
CA ILE A 139 -16.82 -12.73 8.27
C ILE A 139 -17.53 -11.70 9.17
N TRP A 140 -17.29 -10.42 8.90
CA TRP A 140 -17.90 -9.26 9.53
C TRP A 140 -17.68 -8.02 8.66
N GLY A 141 -18.50 -7.00 8.84
CA GLY A 141 -18.36 -5.73 8.13
C GLY A 141 -18.54 -5.82 6.61
N TYR A 142 -17.96 -4.85 5.91
CA TYR A 142 -18.14 -4.70 4.46
C TYR A 142 -17.39 -5.75 3.64
N GLY A 143 -16.26 -6.28 4.13
CA GLY A 143 -15.49 -7.30 3.43
C GLY A 143 -16.30 -8.57 3.16
N TYR A 144 -17.17 -8.93 4.10
CA TYR A 144 -18.07 -10.08 3.92
C TYR A 144 -19.19 -9.83 2.91
N GLY A 145 -19.75 -8.61 2.93
CA GLY A 145 -20.88 -8.25 2.06
C GLY A 145 -20.50 -7.75 0.66
N ALA A 146 -19.30 -7.20 0.50
CA ALA A 146 -18.86 -6.55 -0.73
C ALA A 146 -17.47 -7.02 -1.15
N GLN A 147 -17.30 -8.32 -1.36
CA GLN A 147 -16.04 -8.99 -1.63
C GLN A 147 -15.19 -8.29 -2.71
N PRO A 148 -14.12 -7.55 -2.32
CA PRO A 148 -13.28 -6.87 -3.30
C PRO A 148 -12.54 -7.87 -4.17
N GLY A 149 -12.46 -7.60 -5.46
CA GLY A 149 -11.84 -8.49 -6.40
C GLY A 149 -11.08 -7.77 -7.51
N ILE A 150 -10.44 -8.55 -8.35
CA ILE A 150 -9.77 -8.08 -9.57
C ILE A 150 -10.70 -8.25 -10.76
N SER A 151 -10.64 -7.34 -11.74
CA SER A 151 -11.35 -7.55 -12.99
C SER A 151 -10.81 -8.79 -13.74
N VAL A 152 -11.67 -9.51 -14.42
CA VAL A 152 -11.28 -10.67 -15.24
C VAL A 152 -10.19 -10.32 -16.27
N PHE A 153 -10.27 -9.12 -16.84
CA PHE A 153 -9.28 -8.61 -17.78
C PHE A 153 -7.89 -8.49 -17.13
N SER A 154 -7.82 -7.89 -15.95
CA SER A 154 -6.56 -7.75 -15.21
C SER A 154 -6.04 -9.09 -14.71
N TYR A 155 -6.90 -9.96 -14.18
CA TYR A 155 -6.53 -11.29 -13.72
C TYR A 155 -5.88 -12.13 -14.83
N ASN A 156 -6.46 -12.11 -16.05
CA ASN A 156 -5.95 -12.87 -17.19
C ASN A 156 -4.61 -12.34 -17.70
N ARG A 157 -4.26 -11.09 -17.42
CA ARG A 157 -2.95 -10.49 -17.78
C ARG A 157 -1.85 -10.79 -16.77
N ILE A 158 -2.18 -11.25 -15.58
CA ILE A 158 -1.15 -11.71 -14.64
C ILE A 158 -0.57 -13.02 -15.16
N SER A 159 0.74 -13.05 -15.32
CA SER A 159 1.47 -14.26 -15.75
C SER A 159 1.18 -15.44 -14.81
N SER A 160 1.12 -16.64 -15.33
CA SER A 160 0.97 -17.87 -14.52
C SER A 160 2.19 -18.11 -13.59
N GLY A 161 3.36 -17.57 -13.94
CA GLY A 161 4.55 -17.61 -13.09
C GLY A 161 4.60 -16.55 -11.99
N ASP A 162 3.67 -15.59 -11.98
CA ASP A 162 3.58 -14.58 -10.93
C ASP A 162 2.78 -15.12 -9.75
N PHE A 163 3.44 -15.44 -8.65
CA PHE A 163 2.80 -16.00 -7.46
C PHE A 163 1.70 -15.10 -6.88
N ARG A 164 1.73 -13.79 -7.13
CA ARG A 164 0.70 -12.85 -6.66
C ARG A 164 -0.67 -13.16 -7.25
N LYS A 165 -0.72 -13.87 -8.37
CA LYS A 165 -1.98 -14.38 -8.95
C LYS A 165 -2.73 -15.31 -8.01
N LYS A 166 -2.01 -16.06 -7.17
CA LYS A 166 -2.57 -16.96 -6.15
C LYS A 166 -3.32 -16.22 -5.03
N SER A 167 -3.16 -14.89 -4.93
CA SER A 167 -3.95 -14.05 -4.02
C SER A 167 -5.38 -13.78 -4.52
N PHE A 168 -5.79 -14.35 -5.64
CA PHE A 168 -7.12 -14.17 -6.19
C PHE A 168 -7.79 -15.52 -6.45
N VAL A 169 -9.09 -15.59 -6.19
CA VAL A 169 -9.90 -16.75 -6.53
C VAL A 169 -9.96 -16.87 -8.06
N GLY A 170 -9.74 -18.08 -8.60
CA GLY A 170 -9.92 -18.35 -10.01
C GLY A 170 -11.39 -18.31 -10.45
N ALA A 171 -11.63 -18.38 -11.76
CA ALA A 171 -12.99 -18.43 -12.32
C ALA A 171 -13.78 -19.67 -11.88
N ASP A 172 -13.06 -20.77 -11.65
CA ASP A 172 -13.60 -22.07 -11.23
C ASP A 172 -13.95 -22.14 -9.74
N ARG A 173 -13.57 -21.12 -8.95
CA ARG A 173 -13.78 -21.09 -7.51
C ARG A 173 -13.29 -22.36 -6.80
N SER A 174 -12.12 -22.87 -7.19
CA SER A 174 -11.52 -24.04 -6.54
C SER A 174 -11.05 -23.69 -5.13
N PHE A 175 -11.62 -24.36 -4.12
CA PHE A 175 -11.16 -24.24 -2.73
C PHE A 175 -9.73 -24.77 -2.57
N ASP A 176 -9.42 -25.91 -3.16
CA ASP A 176 -8.08 -26.52 -3.08
C ASP A 176 -6.97 -25.57 -3.55
N ALA A 177 -7.26 -24.73 -4.53
CA ALA A 177 -6.31 -23.74 -5.05
C ALA A 177 -6.04 -22.58 -4.05
N ILE A 178 -6.99 -22.28 -3.17
CA ILE A 178 -6.92 -21.17 -2.20
C ILE A 178 -6.67 -21.66 -0.77
N ALA A 179 -7.04 -22.88 -0.42
CA ALA A 179 -6.93 -23.43 0.92
C ALA A 179 -5.56 -23.21 1.61
N PRO A 180 -4.41 -23.29 0.90
CA PRO A 180 -3.12 -23.02 1.52
C PRO A 180 -2.91 -21.56 1.93
N TYR A 181 -3.72 -20.63 1.41
CA TYR A 181 -3.53 -19.18 1.50
C TYR A 181 -4.66 -18.45 2.24
N THR A 182 -5.55 -19.19 2.89
CA THR A 182 -6.68 -18.63 3.65
C THR A 182 -6.90 -19.36 4.97
N THR A 183 -7.62 -18.71 5.87
CA THR A 183 -8.11 -19.34 7.11
C THR A 183 -9.56 -19.82 7.00
N LEU A 184 -10.20 -19.64 5.83
CA LEU A 184 -11.57 -20.11 5.59
C LEU A 184 -11.63 -21.62 5.54
N THR A 185 -12.72 -22.18 6.02
CA THR A 185 -13.12 -23.56 5.73
C THR A 185 -13.75 -23.64 4.35
N GLU A 186 -13.90 -24.83 3.77
CA GLU A 186 -14.57 -25.04 2.50
C GLU A 186 -16.03 -24.52 2.50
N GLU A 187 -16.75 -24.73 3.62
CA GLU A 187 -18.10 -24.21 3.80
C GLU A 187 -18.15 -22.67 3.77
N GLU A 188 -17.23 -22.03 4.50
CA GLU A 188 -17.12 -20.56 4.48
C GLU A 188 -16.73 -20.03 3.11
N PHE A 189 -15.86 -20.74 2.39
CA PHE A 189 -15.45 -20.37 1.03
C PHE A 189 -16.58 -20.50 0.00
N ALA A 190 -17.59 -21.32 0.24
CA ALA A 190 -18.69 -21.55 -0.71
C ALA A 190 -19.42 -20.27 -1.16
N THR A 191 -19.38 -19.20 -0.34
CA THR A 191 -20.00 -17.92 -0.65
C THR A 191 -19.06 -16.92 -1.34
N ILE A 192 -17.78 -17.26 -1.48
CA ILE A 192 -16.78 -16.34 -2.04
C ILE A 192 -16.93 -16.23 -3.56
N ALA A 193 -16.92 -15.00 -4.06
CA ALA A 193 -17.08 -14.72 -5.49
C ALA A 193 -15.82 -15.09 -6.31
N PRO A 194 -15.97 -15.43 -7.62
CA PRO A 194 -14.83 -15.51 -8.51
C PRO A 194 -14.05 -14.17 -8.52
N TYR A 195 -12.73 -14.27 -8.66
CA TYR A 195 -11.81 -13.13 -8.70
C TYR A 195 -11.72 -12.31 -7.41
N ALA A 196 -12.34 -12.76 -6.31
CA ALA A 196 -12.18 -12.15 -5.00
C ALA A 196 -10.72 -12.16 -4.56
N SER A 197 -10.32 -11.13 -3.79
CA SER A 197 -8.93 -10.91 -3.38
C SER A 197 -8.67 -11.42 -1.97
N PHE A 198 -7.63 -12.23 -1.82
CA PHE A 198 -7.04 -12.66 -0.56
C PHE A 198 -5.72 -11.93 -0.26
N LYS A 199 -5.50 -10.77 -0.87
CA LYS A 199 -4.31 -9.95 -0.59
C LYS A 199 -4.31 -9.42 0.86
N PHE A 200 -5.49 -9.07 1.36
CA PHE A 200 -5.67 -8.62 2.75
C PHE A 200 -6.38 -9.69 3.54
N HIS A 201 -5.93 -9.93 4.76
CA HIS A 201 -6.45 -10.92 5.68
C HIS A 201 -7.02 -10.27 6.93
N ALA A 202 -7.88 -10.99 7.65
CA ALA A 202 -8.18 -10.62 9.03
C ALA A 202 -6.90 -10.79 9.89
N ALA A 203 -6.58 -9.81 10.73
CA ALA A 203 -5.37 -9.86 11.54
C ALA A 203 -5.31 -11.12 12.40
N ASN A 204 -4.18 -11.80 12.38
CA ASN A 204 -3.96 -13.07 13.08
C ASN A 204 -4.95 -14.21 12.73
N GLY A 205 -5.67 -14.07 11.63
CA GLY A 205 -6.74 -15.01 11.25
C GLY A 205 -8.04 -14.85 12.04
N GLU A 206 -8.24 -13.73 12.74
CA GLU A 206 -9.41 -13.42 13.56
C GLU A 206 -10.64 -13.03 12.72
N LYS A 207 -10.98 -13.86 11.74
CA LYS A 207 -12.01 -13.59 10.73
C LYS A 207 -13.44 -13.37 11.26
N ARG A 208 -13.71 -13.71 12.53
CA ARG A 208 -14.99 -13.50 13.21
C ARG A 208 -14.95 -12.44 14.30
N ASN A 209 -13.80 -11.80 14.50
CA ASN A 209 -13.59 -10.82 15.54
C ASN A 209 -13.27 -9.45 14.93
N TYR A 210 -14.28 -8.59 14.84
CA TYR A 210 -14.10 -7.25 14.26
C TYR A 210 -13.30 -6.28 15.16
N SER A 211 -12.98 -6.67 16.38
CA SER A 211 -12.11 -5.87 17.26
C SER A 211 -10.64 -6.13 16.95
N THR A 212 -10.19 -7.38 17.06
CA THR A 212 -8.79 -7.75 16.81
C THR A 212 -8.48 -8.04 15.34
N GLY A 213 -9.43 -8.61 14.58
CA GLY A 213 -9.28 -8.87 13.15
C GLY A 213 -9.13 -7.59 12.29
N ASN A 214 -9.55 -6.45 12.82
CA ASN A 214 -9.42 -5.15 12.19
C ASN A 214 -8.01 -4.51 12.29
N VAL A 215 -7.15 -5.04 13.14
CA VAL A 215 -5.81 -4.49 13.39
C VAL A 215 -4.89 -4.88 12.24
N THR A 216 -5.15 -4.33 11.07
CA THR A 216 -4.39 -4.58 9.86
C THR A 216 -3.67 -3.32 9.42
N SER A 217 -2.35 -3.42 9.28
CA SER A 217 -1.52 -2.31 8.82
C SER A 217 -1.37 -2.34 7.30
N ILE A 218 -1.10 -1.19 6.70
CA ILE A 218 -0.87 -1.08 5.26
C ILE A 218 0.42 -0.32 4.97
N PRO A 219 1.19 -0.72 3.96
CA PRO A 219 2.34 0.06 3.52
C PRO A 219 1.86 1.32 2.80
N MET A 220 2.51 2.42 3.11
CA MET A 220 2.42 3.67 2.35
C MET A 220 3.55 3.75 1.31
N MET A 221 4.64 3.06 1.59
CA MET A 221 5.80 2.93 0.70
C MET A 221 6.63 1.69 1.04
#